data_afa10705944f6fc43b03efcf68700414
#
_entry.id   afa10705944f6fc43b03efcf68700414
#
_cell.length_a   1.000
_cell.length_b   1.000
_cell.length_c   1.000
_cell.angle_alpha   90.00
_cell.angle_beta   90.00
_cell.angle_gamma   90.00
#
_symmetry.space_group_name_H-M   'P 1'
#
loop_
_entity.id
_entity.type
_entity.pdbx_description
1 polymer ?
#
loop_
_entity_poly.entity_id
_entity_poly.type
_entity_poly.pdbx_seq_one_letter_code
_entity_poly.pdbx_strand_id
1 'polypeptide(L)'
;MRNIHIYTAALLSTVMILSLLLTGCSGRKDDGTVTITNVSYDPTREFYEKYNKIFESYYESEHDKKINVIQSHGGSGAQARSVVEGCNADVVTLALEHDIDLIQNTGLIDKGWIDEFSDSSAPYTSTIVLLVRKGNPKHISDWDDL
;
A
#
# COMPACT_ATOMS: atom_id res chain seq x y z
N MET A 1 38.59 37.96 -29.91
CA MET A 1 37.50 37.72 -28.94
C MET A 1 36.20 37.11 -29.57
N ARG A 2 35.86 37.48 -30.81
CA ARG A 2 34.61 37.03 -31.46
C ARG A 2 34.54 35.52 -31.74
N ASN A 3 35.65 34.84 -31.98
CA ASN A 3 35.72 33.42 -32.27
C ASN A 3 35.54 32.52 -31.05
N ILE A 4 35.93 33.00 -29.85
CA ILE A 4 35.76 32.23 -28.60
C ILE A 4 34.28 32.03 -28.27
N HIS A 5 33.45 33.02 -28.49
CA HIS A 5 32.01 32.91 -28.22
C HIS A 5 31.29 31.93 -29.18
N ILE A 6 31.78 31.81 -30.42
CA ILE A 6 31.23 30.83 -31.38
C ILE A 6 31.56 29.40 -30.94
N TYR A 7 32.76 29.12 -30.50
CA TYR A 7 33.17 27.80 -30.01
C TYR A 7 32.49 27.44 -28.68
N THR A 8 32.30 28.40 -27.77
CA THR A 8 31.56 28.15 -26.51
C THR A 8 30.08 27.88 -26.76
N ALA A 9 29.45 28.60 -27.70
CA ALA A 9 28.05 28.35 -28.07
C ALA A 9 27.87 26.99 -28.78
N ALA A 10 28.80 26.61 -29.63
CA ALA A 10 28.80 25.30 -30.30
C ALA A 10 28.99 24.16 -29.29
N LEU A 11 29.89 24.30 -28.32
CA LEU A 11 30.12 23.30 -27.26
C LEU A 11 28.90 23.13 -26.36
N LEU A 12 28.26 24.23 -25.93
CA LEU A 12 27.03 24.19 -25.13
C LEU A 12 25.86 23.53 -25.87
N SER A 13 25.73 23.81 -27.18
CA SER A 13 24.70 23.20 -28.01
C SER A 13 24.90 21.68 -28.16
N THR A 14 26.13 21.24 -28.30
CA THR A 14 26.48 19.79 -28.42
C THR A 14 26.23 19.04 -27.12
N VAL A 15 26.54 19.63 -25.96
CA VAL A 15 26.25 19.05 -24.64
C VAL A 15 24.75 18.97 -24.39
N MET A 16 23.97 19.96 -24.80
CA MET A 16 22.51 19.98 -24.67
C MET A 16 21.82 18.93 -25.55
N ILE A 17 22.33 18.70 -26.76
CA ILE A 17 21.83 17.65 -27.66
C ILE A 17 22.19 16.24 -27.13
N LEU A 18 23.39 16.08 -26.58
CA LEU A 18 23.85 14.81 -26.04
C LEU A 18 23.07 14.40 -24.76
N SER A 19 22.61 15.36 -23.96
CA SER A 19 21.77 15.08 -22.78
C SER A 19 20.34 14.64 -23.14
N LEU A 20 19.81 15.05 -24.28
CA LEU A 20 18.52 14.64 -24.79
C LEU A 20 18.49 13.19 -25.32
N LEU A 21 19.65 12.64 -25.70
CA LEU A 21 19.79 11.26 -26.18
C LEU A 21 19.90 10.23 -25.04
N LEU A 22 20.09 10.66 -23.80
CA LEU A 22 20.20 9.81 -22.61
C LEU A 22 18.86 9.54 -21.90
N THR A 23 17.78 10.18 -22.33
CA THR A 23 16.43 9.79 -21.93
C THR A 23 15.96 8.59 -22.74
N GLY A 24 16.73 7.51 -22.67
CA GLY A 24 16.28 6.19 -23.08
C GLY A 24 15.12 5.81 -22.16
N CYS A 25 13.88 5.89 -22.67
CA CYS A 25 12.76 5.18 -22.09
C CYS A 25 13.18 3.71 -21.97
N SER A 26 13.55 3.28 -20.76
CA SER A 26 13.54 1.87 -20.40
C SER A 26 12.08 1.45 -20.55
N GLY A 27 11.71 1.05 -21.72
CA GLY A 27 10.43 0.43 -22.02
C GLY A 27 10.35 -0.82 -21.13
N ARG A 28 9.70 -0.70 -19.97
CA ARG A 28 9.28 -1.85 -19.20
C ARG A 28 8.43 -2.67 -20.17
N LYS A 29 8.93 -3.83 -20.59
CA LYS A 29 8.11 -4.77 -21.34
C LYS A 29 6.93 -5.05 -20.43
N ASP A 30 5.75 -4.69 -20.85
CA ASP A 30 4.51 -5.14 -20.22
C ASP A 30 4.50 -6.66 -20.42
N ASP A 31 4.85 -7.39 -19.38
CA ASP A 31 4.86 -8.85 -19.39
C ASP A 31 3.45 -9.42 -19.08
N GLY A 32 2.45 -8.55 -19.05
CA GLY A 32 1.06 -8.91 -18.74
C GLY A 32 0.81 -9.19 -17.26
N THR A 33 1.80 -8.93 -16.38
CA THR A 33 1.63 -9.10 -14.93
C THR A 33 0.69 -8.03 -14.37
N VAL A 34 -0.39 -8.45 -13.74
CA VAL A 34 -1.28 -7.57 -12.97
C VAL A 34 -0.57 -7.18 -11.68
N THR A 35 -0.65 -5.92 -11.29
CA THR A 35 -0.11 -5.48 -10.00
C THR A 35 -1.23 -4.83 -9.21
N ILE A 36 -1.41 -5.26 -7.97
CA ILE A 36 -2.33 -4.65 -7.00
C ILE A 36 -1.58 -4.28 -5.72
N THR A 37 -2.06 -3.24 -5.06
CA THR A 37 -1.50 -2.75 -3.80
C THR A 37 -2.48 -3.03 -2.66
N ASN A 38 -2.04 -3.81 -1.67
CA ASN A 38 -2.77 -4.07 -0.44
C ASN A 38 -2.20 -3.19 0.69
N VAL A 39 -3.01 -2.26 1.16
CA VAL A 39 -2.70 -1.40 2.31
C VAL A 39 -3.37 -1.97 3.55
N SER A 40 -2.59 -2.34 4.57
CA SER A 40 -3.14 -3.06 5.72
C SER A 40 -2.58 -2.58 7.06
N TYR A 41 -3.29 -2.97 8.12
CA TYR A 41 -2.88 -2.77 9.50
C TYR A 41 -1.68 -3.66 9.86
N ASP A 42 -0.68 -3.12 10.53
CA ASP A 42 0.63 -3.77 10.72
C ASP A 42 0.59 -5.17 11.36
N PRO A 43 -0.24 -5.48 12.36
CA PRO A 43 -0.32 -6.84 12.93
C PRO A 43 -0.72 -7.94 11.94
N THR A 44 -1.23 -7.58 10.77
CA THR A 44 -1.65 -8.53 9.72
C THR A 44 -0.55 -8.84 8.70
N ARG A 45 0.64 -8.29 8.87
CA ARG A 45 1.79 -8.45 7.96
C ARG A 45 2.08 -9.90 7.62
N GLU A 46 2.30 -10.74 8.63
CA GLU A 46 2.62 -12.16 8.43
C GLU A 46 1.47 -12.95 7.81
N PHE A 47 0.24 -12.56 8.11
CA PHE A 47 -0.94 -13.14 7.50
C PHE A 47 -0.92 -12.88 6.00
N TYR A 48 -0.78 -11.62 5.57
CA TYR A 48 -0.79 -11.25 4.16
C TYR A 48 0.44 -11.75 3.40
N GLU A 49 1.60 -11.85 4.01
CA GLU A 49 2.78 -12.48 3.40
C GLU A 49 2.51 -13.92 2.95
N LYS A 50 1.73 -14.67 3.74
CA LYS A 50 1.33 -16.05 3.41
C LYS A 50 0.14 -16.07 2.45
N TYR A 51 -0.89 -15.28 2.74
CA TYR A 51 -2.11 -15.23 1.95
C TYR A 51 -1.83 -14.83 0.50
N ASN A 52 -1.04 -13.80 0.29
CA ASN A 52 -0.76 -13.30 -1.06
C ASN A 52 -0.06 -14.34 -1.94
N LYS A 53 0.84 -15.16 -1.40
CA LYS A 53 1.46 -16.26 -2.15
C LYS A 53 0.44 -17.30 -2.62
N ILE A 54 -0.54 -17.59 -1.78
CA ILE A 54 -1.64 -18.52 -2.13
C ILE A 54 -2.52 -17.86 -3.19
N PHE A 55 -2.86 -16.59 -3.00
CA PHE A 55 -3.67 -15.83 -3.93
C PHE A 55 -3.00 -15.67 -5.31
N GLU A 56 -1.70 -15.36 -5.35
CA GLU A 56 -0.93 -15.25 -6.58
C GLU A 56 -0.97 -16.56 -7.38
N SER A 57 -0.76 -17.69 -6.69
CA SER A 57 -0.82 -19.02 -7.33
C SER A 57 -2.23 -19.37 -7.81
N TYR A 58 -3.25 -19.04 -7.02
CA TYR A 58 -4.65 -19.22 -7.39
C TYR A 58 -5.01 -18.39 -8.63
N TYR A 59 -4.67 -17.09 -8.60
CA TYR A 59 -4.97 -16.18 -9.69
C TYR A 59 -4.32 -16.60 -11.00
N GLU A 60 -3.05 -17.04 -10.96
CA GLU A 60 -2.34 -17.54 -12.14
C GLU A 60 -3.04 -18.79 -12.71
N SER A 61 -3.50 -19.71 -11.85
CA SER A 61 -4.18 -20.92 -12.28
C SER A 61 -5.54 -20.66 -12.94
N GLU A 62 -6.28 -19.64 -12.47
CA GLU A 62 -7.63 -19.34 -12.95
C GLU A 62 -7.64 -18.41 -14.17
N HIS A 63 -6.64 -17.56 -14.31
CA HIS A 63 -6.64 -16.48 -15.31
C HIS A 63 -5.52 -16.57 -16.35
N ASP A 64 -4.60 -17.54 -16.21
CA ASP A 64 -3.40 -17.67 -17.05
C ASP A 64 -2.59 -16.36 -17.13
N LYS A 65 -2.58 -15.60 -16.01
CA LYS A 65 -1.90 -14.31 -15.84
C LYS A 65 -1.23 -14.25 -14.48
N LYS A 66 -0.04 -13.69 -14.46
CA LYS A 66 0.64 -13.41 -13.19
C LYS A 66 0.03 -12.21 -12.51
N ILE A 67 -0.03 -12.26 -11.20
CA ILE A 67 -0.34 -11.12 -10.35
C ILE A 67 0.79 -10.90 -9.34
N ASN A 68 1.08 -9.65 -9.05
CA ASN A 68 2.03 -9.25 -8.01
C ASN A 68 1.30 -8.40 -6.99
N VAL A 69 1.33 -8.80 -5.72
CA VAL A 69 0.68 -8.05 -4.64
C VAL A 69 1.72 -7.24 -3.88
N ILE A 70 1.72 -5.93 -4.10
CA ILE A 70 2.52 -4.98 -3.32
C ILE A 70 1.84 -4.78 -1.98
N GLN A 71 2.62 -4.82 -0.89
CA GLN A 71 2.11 -4.65 0.46
C GLN A 71 2.63 -3.37 1.10
N SER A 72 1.72 -2.66 1.77
CA SER A 72 2.02 -1.56 2.67
C SER A 72 1.40 -1.85 4.03
N HIS A 73 2.22 -1.89 5.09
CA HIS A 73 1.78 -2.17 6.45
C HIS A 73 2.13 -1.02 7.38
N GLY A 74 1.22 -0.65 8.27
CA GLY A 74 1.44 0.41 9.23
C GLY A 74 0.31 0.55 10.24
N GLY A 75 0.35 1.59 11.05
CA GLY A 75 -0.76 1.92 11.96
C GLY A 75 -2.03 2.23 11.17
N SER A 76 -3.17 1.70 11.61
CA SER A 76 -4.45 1.75 10.89
C SER A 76 -4.81 3.18 10.41
N GLY A 77 -4.89 4.14 11.33
CA GLY A 77 -5.19 5.53 10.96
C GLY A 77 -4.10 6.22 10.13
N ALA A 78 -2.83 5.79 10.20
CA ALA A 78 -1.77 6.30 9.34
C ALA A 78 -1.95 5.80 7.90
N GLN A 79 -2.30 4.53 7.72
CA GLN A 79 -2.60 3.95 6.42
C GLN A 79 -3.84 4.59 5.79
N ALA A 80 -4.92 4.80 6.58
CA ALA A 80 -6.10 5.51 6.11
C ALA A 80 -5.75 6.91 5.56
N ARG A 81 -4.99 7.68 6.32
CA ARG A 81 -4.54 9.02 5.87
C ARG A 81 -3.68 8.95 4.62
N SER A 82 -2.76 8.00 4.53
CA SER A 82 -1.93 7.82 3.34
C SER A 82 -2.76 7.59 2.08
N VAL A 83 -3.81 6.78 2.17
CA VAL A 83 -4.73 6.53 1.05
C VAL A 83 -5.50 7.81 0.68
N VAL A 84 -6.02 8.53 1.66
CA VAL A 84 -6.70 9.84 1.45
C VAL A 84 -5.76 10.86 0.80
N GLU A 85 -4.47 10.82 1.14
CA GLU A 85 -3.44 11.71 0.59
C GLU A 85 -2.89 11.27 -0.77
N GLY A 86 -3.42 10.18 -1.33
CA GLY A 86 -3.13 9.76 -2.70
C GLY A 86 -2.22 8.53 -2.83
N CYS A 87 -2.01 7.76 -1.76
CA CYS A 87 -1.42 6.43 -1.90
C CYS A 87 -2.34 5.57 -2.77
N ASN A 88 -1.81 5.04 -3.86
CA ASN A 88 -2.56 4.16 -4.73
C ASN A 88 -2.74 2.79 -4.06
N ALA A 89 -3.95 2.54 -3.58
CA ALA A 89 -4.35 1.29 -2.95
C ALA A 89 -5.51 0.67 -3.73
N ASP A 90 -5.40 -0.61 -4.03
CA ASP A 90 -6.48 -1.39 -4.67
C ASP A 90 -7.31 -2.12 -3.60
N VAL A 91 -6.67 -2.47 -2.49
CA VAL A 91 -7.32 -3.09 -1.33
C VAL A 91 -6.85 -2.42 -0.06
N VAL A 92 -7.79 -2.14 0.85
CA VAL A 92 -7.48 -1.66 2.20
C VAL A 92 -8.05 -2.62 3.24
N THR A 93 -7.26 -2.96 4.26
CA THR A 93 -7.69 -3.80 5.39
C THR A 93 -7.18 -3.20 6.68
N LEU A 94 -8.04 -2.44 7.34
CA LEU A 94 -7.69 -1.61 8.49
C LEU A 94 -8.33 -2.15 9.77
N ALA A 95 -7.88 -1.66 10.92
CA ALA A 95 -8.30 -2.20 12.21
C ALA A 95 -9.69 -1.71 12.65
N LEU A 96 -10.09 -0.54 12.20
CA LEU A 96 -11.30 0.14 12.68
C LEU A 96 -12.18 0.58 11.51
N GLU A 97 -13.49 0.42 11.66
CA GLU A 97 -14.50 0.95 10.76
C GLU A 97 -14.29 2.45 10.47
N HIS A 98 -14.04 3.24 11.52
CA HIS A 98 -13.76 4.68 11.41
C HIS A 98 -12.62 5.00 10.43
N ASP A 99 -11.59 4.18 10.33
CA ASP A 99 -10.47 4.39 9.41
C ASP A 99 -10.88 4.15 7.95
N ILE A 100 -11.81 3.20 7.72
CA ILE A 100 -12.40 2.98 6.39
C ILE A 100 -13.38 4.12 6.04
N ASP A 101 -14.19 4.58 6.99
CA ASP A 101 -15.09 5.71 6.80
C ASP A 101 -14.34 6.99 6.43
N LEU A 102 -13.14 7.19 6.96
CA LEU A 102 -12.29 8.31 6.57
C LEU A 102 -11.99 8.29 5.06
N ILE A 103 -11.71 7.11 4.51
CA ILE A 103 -11.46 6.91 3.08
C ILE A 103 -12.77 7.07 2.30
N GLN A 104 -13.88 6.49 2.77
CA GLN A 104 -15.20 6.62 2.16
C GLN A 104 -15.63 8.09 2.01
N ASN A 105 -15.35 8.91 3.01
CA ASN A 105 -15.71 10.33 3.01
C ASN A 105 -15.02 11.13 1.90
N THR A 106 -13.93 10.61 1.32
CA THR A 106 -13.28 11.19 0.15
C THR A 106 -13.83 10.69 -1.19
N GLY A 107 -14.73 9.72 -1.16
CA GLY A 107 -15.33 9.12 -2.35
C GLY A 107 -14.46 8.05 -3.02
N LEU A 108 -13.40 7.59 -2.37
CA LEU A 108 -12.53 6.50 -2.88
C LEU A 108 -13.11 5.11 -2.61
N ILE A 109 -14.05 5.00 -1.67
CA ILE A 109 -14.82 3.79 -1.38
C ILE A 109 -16.30 4.15 -1.41
N ASP A 110 -17.14 3.28 -1.96
CA ASP A 110 -18.57 3.48 -2.06
C ASP A 110 -19.26 3.45 -0.69
N LYS A 111 -20.38 4.17 -0.59
CA LYS A 111 -21.22 4.10 0.59
C LYS A 111 -21.85 2.71 0.70
N GLY A 112 -21.86 2.18 1.92
CA GLY A 112 -22.36 0.82 2.17
C GLY A 112 -21.30 -0.28 2.02
N TRP A 113 -20.02 0.08 1.93
CA TRP A 113 -18.89 -0.84 1.88
C TRP A 113 -18.94 -1.94 2.95
N ILE A 114 -19.52 -1.62 4.12
CA ILE A 114 -19.62 -2.56 5.25
C ILE A 114 -20.51 -3.76 4.95
N ASP A 115 -21.49 -3.58 4.07
CA ASP A 115 -22.45 -4.61 3.66
C ASP A 115 -22.08 -5.29 2.33
N GLU A 116 -20.93 -4.93 1.72
CA GLU A 116 -20.49 -5.44 0.42
C GLU A 116 -20.15 -6.94 0.51
N PHE A 117 -19.51 -7.36 1.60
CA PHE A 117 -19.16 -8.75 1.86
C PHE A 117 -19.78 -9.24 3.16
N SER A 118 -19.81 -10.56 3.35
CA SER A 118 -20.27 -11.18 4.60
C SER A 118 -19.47 -10.67 5.80
N ASP A 119 -20.03 -10.85 6.99
CA ASP A 119 -19.38 -10.51 8.26
C ASP A 119 -18.96 -9.03 8.35
N SER A 120 -19.81 -8.13 7.84
CA SER A 120 -19.57 -6.68 7.81
C SER A 120 -18.27 -6.32 7.08
N SER A 121 -17.99 -7.00 5.97
CA SER A 121 -16.76 -6.84 5.18
C SER A 121 -15.47 -7.01 6.00
N ALA A 122 -15.53 -7.76 7.10
CA ALA A 122 -14.41 -8.01 7.99
C ALA A 122 -13.80 -9.40 7.71
N PRO A 123 -12.62 -9.48 7.07
CA PRO A 123 -11.99 -10.78 6.73
C PRO A 123 -11.49 -11.54 7.97
N TYR A 124 -11.34 -10.88 9.10
CA TYR A 124 -10.94 -11.45 10.39
C TYR A 124 -11.33 -10.50 11.52
N THR A 125 -11.33 -11.02 12.74
CA THR A 125 -11.55 -10.24 13.96
C THR A 125 -10.36 -10.36 14.90
N SER A 126 -10.20 -9.38 15.79
CA SER A 126 -9.18 -9.38 16.83
C SER A 126 -9.79 -8.93 18.15
N THR A 127 -9.05 -9.08 19.24
CA THR A 127 -9.45 -8.62 20.56
C THR A 127 -8.30 -7.92 21.25
N ILE A 128 -8.62 -7.04 22.20
CA ILE A 128 -7.67 -6.41 23.08
C ILE A 128 -7.59 -7.24 24.36
N VAL A 129 -6.39 -7.52 24.86
CA VAL A 129 -6.15 -8.25 26.09
C VAL A 129 -5.28 -7.43 27.04
N LEU A 130 -5.46 -7.64 28.34
CA LEU A 130 -4.62 -7.05 29.34
C LEU A 130 -3.34 -7.87 29.52
N LEU A 131 -2.20 -7.31 29.15
CA LEU A 131 -0.90 -7.91 29.38
C LEU A 131 -0.34 -7.45 30.74
N VAL A 132 -0.24 -8.36 31.69
CA VAL A 132 0.25 -8.09 33.01
C VAL A 132 1.59 -8.78 33.30
N ARG A 133 2.35 -8.28 34.27
CA ARG A 133 3.57 -8.94 34.71
C ARG A 133 3.27 -10.33 35.30
N LYS A 134 4.26 -11.24 35.25
CA LYS A 134 4.13 -12.57 35.84
C LYS A 134 3.68 -12.49 37.31
N GLY A 135 2.63 -13.24 37.63
CA GLY A 135 2.02 -13.26 38.95
C GLY A 135 1.03 -12.12 39.20
N ASN A 136 0.81 -11.24 38.25
CA ASN A 136 -0.15 -10.14 38.33
C ASN A 136 -0.10 -9.37 39.65
N PRO A 137 1.02 -8.73 39.98
CA PRO A 137 1.25 -8.14 41.32
C PRO A 137 0.30 -6.99 41.69
N LYS A 138 -0.39 -6.44 40.69
CA LYS A 138 -1.40 -5.38 40.86
C LYS A 138 -2.83 -5.90 40.84
N HIS A 139 -3.02 -7.21 40.68
CA HIS A 139 -4.33 -7.88 40.64
C HIS A 139 -5.27 -7.30 39.55
N ILE A 140 -4.72 -6.89 38.42
CA ILE A 140 -5.48 -6.36 37.28
C ILE A 140 -6.26 -7.49 36.65
N SER A 141 -7.60 -7.41 36.66
CA SER A 141 -8.52 -8.39 36.08
C SER A 141 -9.47 -7.78 35.06
N ASP A 142 -9.68 -6.49 35.16
CA ASP A 142 -10.60 -5.76 34.26
C ASP A 142 -10.04 -4.36 33.94
N TRP A 143 -10.71 -3.66 33.04
CA TRP A 143 -10.37 -2.30 32.62
C TRP A 143 -10.45 -1.29 33.77
N ASP A 144 -11.34 -1.53 34.72
CA ASP A 144 -11.51 -0.67 35.89
C ASP A 144 -10.35 -0.76 36.91
N ASP A 145 -9.44 -1.72 36.70
CA ASP A 145 -8.23 -1.90 37.53
C ASP A 145 -7.01 -1.12 37.02
N LEU A 146 -7.13 -0.35 35.91
CA LEU A 146 -6.02 0.37 35.25
C LEU A 146 -5.76 1.75 35.86
#